data_1a9570d5085b21c51314122345ae323b
#
_entry.id   1a9570d5085b21c51314122345ae323b
#
_cell.length_a   1.000
_cell.length_b   1.000
_cell.length_c   1.000
_cell.angle_alpha   90.00
_cell.angle_beta   90.00
_cell.angle_gamma   90.00
#
_symmetry.space_group_name_H-M   'P 1'
#
loop_
_entity.id
_entity.type
_entity.pdbx_description
1 polymer ?
#
loop_
_entity_poly.entity_id
_entity_poly.type
_entity_poly.pdbx_seq_one_letter_code
_entity_poly.pdbx_strand_id
1 'polypeptide(L)'
;YTPLEDTDKLFRYNITQCVYSLPYARSLNEYGLKIKCHLKIDTGMNRIGFKDVDEMKEACLLNNLDFEGVFMHFSDCLDDDFSKKQYDLFMNDIALLEKEGITFKIRHCANSGTIMKHPFYHLDMVRPGIILYGLGGYEGLKQALTMKSVISHIKEVKKGEPIGYDRRFVADKDIRVATVSVGYGDGFSRLHSGRNTVSINGKEVNILGNICMDQMMVDVSDVDCDLYDEVLIYGDLEKMATNIYTISYELICDINCRVEKIYI
;
A
#
# COMPACT_ATOMS: atom_id res chain seq x y z
N TYR A 1 2.44 0.56 15.01
CA TYR A 1 2.18 0.11 16.38
C TYR A 1 2.79 -1.28 16.60
N THR A 2 3.59 -1.41 17.65
CA THR A 2 4.09 -2.70 18.13
C THR A 2 3.42 -2.99 19.47
N PRO A 3 2.77 -4.14 19.65
CA PRO A 3 2.23 -4.56 20.93
C PRO A 3 3.31 -4.59 22.01
N LEU A 4 2.97 -4.23 23.25
CA LEU A 4 3.94 -4.15 24.33
C LEU A 4 4.56 -5.52 24.66
N GLU A 5 3.82 -6.60 24.47
CA GLU A 5 4.32 -7.99 24.60
C GLU A 5 5.46 -8.35 23.65
N ASP A 6 5.65 -7.57 22.58
CA ASP A 6 6.73 -7.76 21.61
C ASP A 6 7.95 -6.86 21.86
N THR A 7 8.00 -6.15 23.00
CA THR A 7 9.10 -5.21 23.33
C THR A 7 10.47 -5.89 23.38
N ASP A 8 10.55 -7.15 23.84
CA ASP A 8 11.78 -7.95 23.84
C ASP A 8 12.30 -8.19 22.42
N LYS A 9 11.42 -8.33 21.44
CA LYS A 9 11.78 -8.47 20.01
C LYS A 9 12.40 -7.19 19.46
N LEU A 10 11.90 -6.01 19.86
CA LEU A 10 12.49 -4.72 19.47
C LEU A 10 13.97 -4.68 19.89
N PHE A 11 14.24 -5.01 21.14
CA PHE A 11 15.60 -5.06 21.66
C PHE A 11 16.45 -6.15 20.99
N ARG A 12 15.94 -7.38 20.94
CA ARG A 12 16.67 -8.55 20.42
C ARG A 12 17.07 -8.41 18.96
N TYR A 13 16.20 -7.83 18.14
CA TYR A 13 16.43 -7.64 16.70
C TYR A 13 16.92 -6.24 16.34
N ASN A 14 17.25 -5.40 17.34
CA ASN A 14 17.71 -4.03 17.15
C ASN A 14 16.76 -3.21 16.25
N ILE A 15 15.46 -3.32 16.48
CA ILE A 15 14.43 -2.62 15.71
C ILE A 15 14.19 -1.25 16.34
N THR A 16 14.25 -0.19 15.54
CA THR A 16 13.93 1.16 15.98
C THR A 16 12.41 1.36 16.00
N GLN A 17 11.87 1.70 17.18
CA GLN A 17 10.43 1.81 17.43
C GLN A 17 9.91 3.23 17.16
N CYS A 18 8.76 3.32 16.50
CA CYS A 18 7.97 4.55 16.43
C CYS A 18 7.27 4.80 17.76
N VAL A 19 7.58 5.93 18.42
CA VAL A 19 6.91 6.40 19.64
C VAL A 19 6.04 7.60 19.30
N TYR A 20 4.76 7.50 19.58
CA TYR A 20 3.74 8.43 19.10
C TYR A 20 2.84 9.03 20.19
N SER A 21 3.03 8.63 21.46
CA SER A 21 2.33 9.18 22.61
C SER A 21 3.11 8.95 23.90
N LEU A 22 2.91 9.82 24.88
CA LEU A 22 3.56 9.72 26.18
C LEU A 22 3.15 8.46 26.97
N PRO A 23 1.87 8.04 27.00
CA PRO A 23 1.51 6.77 27.63
C PRO A 23 2.23 5.56 27.03
N TYR A 24 2.34 5.49 25.71
CA TYR A 24 3.07 4.40 25.04
C TYR A 24 4.57 4.46 25.35
N ALA A 25 5.17 5.65 25.37
CA ALA A 25 6.57 5.84 25.74
C ALA A 25 6.85 5.34 27.17
N ARG A 26 6.01 5.73 28.13
CA ARG A 26 6.12 5.29 29.53
C ARG A 26 6.03 3.78 29.66
N SER A 27 5.04 3.16 29.01
CA SER A 27 4.89 1.69 29.02
C SER A 27 6.09 0.96 28.41
N LEU A 28 6.66 1.45 27.28
CA LEU A 28 7.91 0.90 26.74
C LEU A 28 9.08 1.04 27.71
N ASN A 29 9.19 2.19 28.37
CA ASN A 29 10.27 2.45 29.33
C ASN A 29 10.23 1.52 30.55
N GLU A 30 9.04 1.09 31.00
CA GLU A 30 8.84 0.19 32.13
C GLU A 30 9.43 -1.22 31.91
N TYR A 31 9.60 -1.64 30.65
CA TYR A 31 10.28 -2.91 30.34
C TYR A 31 11.77 -2.94 30.72
N GLY A 32 12.39 -1.78 30.99
CA GLY A 32 13.79 -1.68 31.40
C GLY A 32 14.81 -2.04 30.31
N LEU A 33 14.39 -2.21 29.06
CA LEU A 33 15.25 -2.51 27.91
C LEU A 33 15.61 -1.23 27.17
N LYS A 34 16.86 -1.11 26.71
CA LYS A 34 17.28 0.02 25.87
C LYS A 34 16.74 -0.14 24.45
N ILE A 35 15.73 0.66 24.11
CA ILE A 35 15.05 0.61 22.81
C ILE A 35 15.38 1.86 22.01
N LYS A 36 15.86 1.68 20.78
CA LYS A 36 16.00 2.78 19.81
C LYS A 36 14.64 3.27 19.37
N CYS A 37 14.46 4.56 19.31
CA CYS A 37 13.17 5.17 19.01
C CYS A 37 13.27 6.28 17.97
N HIS A 38 12.21 6.45 17.18
CA HIS A 38 11.92 7.68 16.47
C HIS A 38 10.65 8.32 17.03
N LEU A 39 10.75 9.58 17.38
CA LEU A 39 9.63 10.39 17.85
C LEU A 39 8.71 10.73 16.68
N LYS A 40 7.43 10.38 16.77
CA LYS A 40 6.43 10.73 15.76
C LYS A 40 5.67 11.99 16.15
N ILE A 41 5.82 13.06 15.36
CA ILE A 41 5.04 14.30 15.52
C ILE A 41 3.83 14.28 14.58
N ASP A 42 2.67 14.66 15.08
CA ASP A 42 1.46 14.84 14.28
C ASP A 42 1.28 16.31 13.91
N THR A 43 1.58 16.62 12.68
CA THR A 43 1.52 17.98 12.12
C THR A 43 0.25 18.25 11.31
N GLY A 44 -0.79 17.39 11.48
CA GLY A 44 -2.08 17.59 10.82
C GLY A 44 -2.63 16.39 10.07
N MET A 45 -1.94 15.24 10.08
CA MET A 45 -2.50 14.01 9.54
C MET A 45 -3.56 13.38 10.47
N ASN A 46 -3.48 13.66 11.78
CA ASN A 46 -4.44 13.24 12.81
C ASN A 46 -4.66 11.71 12.87
N ARG A 47 -3.61 10.94 12.59
CA ARG A 47 -3.64 9.48 12.67
C ARG A 47 -2.98 8.96 13.95
N ILE A 48 -1.71 9.29 14.16
CA ILE A 48 -0.91 9.04 15.36
C ILE A 48 0.19 10.11 15.46
N GLY A 49 0.67 10.40 16.65
CA GLY A 49 1.80 11.32 16.90
C GLY A 49 1.51 12.31 18.02
N PHE A 50 2.57 12.82 18.58
CA PHE A 50 2.52 13.88 19.57
C PHE A 50 2.09 15.20 18.93
N LYS A 51 1.38 16.01 19.71
CA LYS A 51 1.03 17.40 19.39
C LYS A 51 1.51 18.39 20.45
N ASP A 52 1.85 17.92 21.63
CA ASP A 52 2.30 18.72 22.76
C ASP A 52 3.81 18.56 22.94
N VAL A 53 4.54 19.69 22.94
CA VAL A 53 6.01 19.71 23.05
C VAL A 53 6.49 19.27 24.43
N ASP A 54 5.73 19.56 25.49
CA ASP A 54 6.10 19.13 26.83
C ASP A 54 5.99 17.62 26.99
N GLU A 55 4.97 16.98 26.39
CA GLU A 55 4.86 15.53 26.32
C GLU A 55 6.00 14.90 25.50
N MET A 56 6.39 15.52 24.36
CA MET A 56 7.54 15.09 23.55
C MET A 56 8.83 15.11 24.36
N LYS A 57 9.05 16.21 25.08
CA LYS A 57 10.21 16.40 25.97
C LYS A 57 10.25 15.34 27.05
N GLU A 58 9.13 15.11 27.74
CA GLU A 58 9.04 14.09 28.78
C GLU A 58 9.36 12.71 28.23
N ALA A 59 8.80 12.34 27.05
CA ALA A 59 9.08 11.07 26.40
C ALA A 59 10.57 10.90 26.08
N CYS A 60 11.22 11.94 25.55
CA CYS A 60 12.64 11.91 25.18
C CYS A 60 13.59 11.80 26.40
N LEU A 61 13.13 12.17 27.59
CA LEU A 61 13.92 12.08 28.84
C LEU A 61 13.78 10.72 29.53
N LEU A 62 13.00 9.78 29.02
CA LEU A 62 12.84 8.45 29.59
C LEU A 62 14.11 7.61 29.41
N ASN A 63 14.62 7.07 30.51
CA ASN A 63 15.97 6.50 30.60
C ASN A 63 16.23 5.27 29.68
N ASN A 64 15.19 4.51 29.35
CA ASN A 64 15.34 3.28 28.56
C ASN A 64 15.00 3.47 27.07
N LEU A 65 14.66 4.70 26.64
CA LEU A 65 14.37 5.02 25.26
C LEU A 65 15.48 5.89 24.67
N ASP A 66 16.05 5.46 23.54
CA ASP A 66 17.10 6.18 22.82
C ASP A 66 16.47 6.78 21.55
N PHE A 67 16.10 8.04 21.62
CA PHE A 67 15.49 8.77 20.50
C PHE A 67 16.56 9.23 19.50
N GLU A 68 16.94 8.35 18.57
CA GLU A 68 17.89 8.65 17.50
C GLU A 68 17.26 9.47 16.35
N GLY A 69 15.94 9.47 16.21
CA GLY A 69 15.27 10.18 15.12
C GLY A 69 13.93 10.79 15.48
N VAL A 70 13.47 11.68 14.59
CA VAL A 70 12.17 12.35 14.67
C VAL A 70 11.53 12.44 13.30
N PHE A 71 10.21 12.28 13.23
CA PHE A 71 9.51 12.30 11.95
C PHE A 71 8.05 12.73 12.03
N MET A 72 7.57 13.19 10.88
CA MET A 72 6.15 13.41 10.62
C MET A 72 5.70 12.70 9.34
N HIS A 73 4.46 12.82 8.94
CA HIS A 73 3.94 12.29 7.68
C HIS A 73 3.05 13.31 7.00
N PHE A 74 3.35 13.62 5.74
CA PHE A 74 2.50 14.48 4.92
C PHE A 74 1.17 13.77 4.63
N SER A 75 0.06 14.48 4.84
CA SER A 75 -1.29 13.97 4.55
C SER A 75 -1.66 14.14 3.08
N ASP A 76 -1.26 15.27 2.48
CA ASP A 76 -1.47 15.57 1.07
C ASP A 76 -0.23 16.27 0.51
N CYS A 77 0.49 15.58 -0.40
CA CYS A 77 1.66 16.14 -1.06
C CYS A 77 1.31 16.95 -2.32
N LEU A 78 0.02 17.04 -2.68
CA LEU A 78 -0.46 17.83 -3.82
C LEU A 78 -0.86 19.26 -3.39
N ASP A 79 -1.18 19.46 -2.12
CA ASP A 79 -1.45 20.77 -1.54
C ASP A 79 -0.14 21.35 -0.97
N ASP A 80 0.50 22.23 -1.74
CA ASP A 80 1.78 22.83 -1.39
C ASP A 80 1.68 23.70 -0.13
N ASP A 81 0.59 24.45 0.05
CA ASP A 81 0.40 25.34 1.19
C ASP A 81 0.20 24.53 2.47
N PHE A 82 -0.58 23.46 2.40
CA PHE A 82 -0.79 22.57 3.55
C PHE A 82 0.47 21.76 3.88
N SER A 83 1.17 21.26 2.88
CA SER A 83 2.46 20.59 3.05
C SER A 83 3.48 21.51 3.72
N LYS A 84 3.55 22.79 3.29
CA LYS A 84 4.42 23.78 3.92
C LYS A 84 4.06 24.01 5.38
N LYS A 85 2.77 24.16 5.71
CA LYS A 85 2.33 24.32 7.10
C LYS A 85 2.70 23.12 7.97
N GLN A 86 2.53 21.90 7.46
CA GLN A 86 2.93 20.66 8.18
C GLN A 86 4.46 20.66 8.42
N TYR A 87 5.25 21.03 7.42
CA TYR A 87 6.70 21.07 7.53
C TYR A 87 7.17 22.15 8.51
N ASP A 88 6.62 23.37 8.41
CA ASP A 88 6.98 24.48 9.28
C ASP A 88 6.69 24.15 10.75
N LEU A 89 5.55 23.51 11.03
CA LEU A 89 5.20 23.03 12.37
C LEU A 89 6.20 21.98 12.85
N PHE A 90 6.53 21.01 12.02
CA PHE A 90 7.52 19.97 12.34
C PHE A 90 8.87 20.55 12.71
N MET A 91 9.38 21.49 11.91
CA MET A 91 10.67 22.12 12.16
C MET A 91 10.65 23.04 13.40
N ASN A 92 9.52 23.71 13.66
CA ASN A 92 9.34 24.50 14.87
C ASN A 92 9.40 23.63 16.13
N ASP A 93 8.68 22.49 16.16
CA ASP A 93 8.67 21.58 17.30
C ASP A 93 10.07 21.00 17.56
N ILE A 94 10.80 20.63 16.51
CA ILE A 94 12.21 20.22 16.62
C ILE A 94 13.05 21.34 17.25
N ALA A 95 12.93 22.58 16.77
CA ALA A 95 13.68 23.70 17.30
C ALA A 95 13.37 24.02 18.79
N LEU A 96 12.13 23.75 19.22
CA LEU A 96 11.75 23.87 20.63
C LEU A 96 12.43 22.78 21.49
N LEU A 97 12.46 21.54 21.00
CA LEU A 97 13.15 20.42 21.66
C LEU A 97 14.69 20.64 21.71
N GLU A 98 15.27 21.17 20.63
CA GLU A 98 16.71 21.49 20.58
C GLU A 98 17.12 22.55 21.59
N LYS A 99 16.28 23.56 21.88
CA LYS A 99 16.51 24.56 22.93
C LYS A 99 16.57 23.92 24.33
N GLU A 100 15.92 22.78 24.51
CA GLU A 100 15.95 22.00 25.76
C GLU A 100 17.09 20.95 25.76
N GLY A 101 17.98 20.98 24.77
CA GLY A 101 19.11 20.06 24.65
C GLY A 101 18.78 18.69 24.03
N ILE A 102 17.57 18.51 23.52
CA ILE A 102 17.13 17.26 22.88
C ILE A 102 17.44 17.37 21.37
N THR A 103 18.33 16.53 20.86
CA THR A 103 18.75 16.54 19.44
C THR A 103 18.53 15.19 18.77
N PHE A 104 18.26 15.19 17.48
CA PHE A 104 18.01 14.00 16.69
C PHE A 104 19.03 13.86 15.57
N LYS A 105 19.56 12.65 15.38
CA LYS A 105 20.52 12.34 14.31
C LYS A 105 19.81 12.22 12.96
N ILE A 106 18.53 11.79 12.96
CA ILE A 106 17.77 11.48 11.76
C ILE A 106 16.43 12.22 11.80
N ARG A 107 16.25 13.17 10.90
CA ARG A 107 14.96 13.86 10.70
C ARG A 107 14.38 13.41 9.37
N HIS A 108 13.12 13.03 9.36
CA HIS A 108 12.50 12.56 8.13
C HIS A 108 11.00 12.83 8.04
N CYS A 109 10.54 13.26 6.87
CA CYS A 109 9.15 13.55 6.61
C CYS A 109 8.64 13.05 5.27
N ALA A 110 9.53 12.92 4.26
CA ALA A 110 9.14 12.62 2.90
C ALA A 110 8.59 11.19 2.71
N ASN A 111 7.34 11.09 2.23
CA ASN A 111 6.72 9.89 1.68
C ASN A 111 6.92 9.84 0.15
N SER A 112 6.38 8.82 -0.53
CA SER A 112 6.54 8.65 -1.98
C SER A 112 6.21 9.90 -2.80
N GLY A 113 5.07 10.55 -2.52
CA GLY A 113 4.67 11.75 -3.24
C GLY A 113 5.61 12.93 -3.00
N THR A 114 5.99 13.14 -1.76
CA THR A 114 6.92 14.21 -1.39
C THR A 114 8.32 13.96 -1.95
N ILE A 115 8.77 12.70 -2.01
CA ILE A 115 10.05 12.35 -2.64
C ILE A 115 10.08 12.82 -4.10
N MET A 116 9.02 12.57 -4.84
CA MET A 116 8.96 12.86 -6.26
C MET A 116 8.75 14.35 -6.58
N LYS A 117 8.01 15.07 -5.72
CA LYS A 117 7.60 16.46 -6.00
C LYS A 117 8.43 17.51 -5.29
N HIS A 118 8.92 17.25 -4.09
CA HIS A 118 9.46 18.23 -3.18
C HIS A 118 10.82 17.82 -2.59
N PRO A 119 11.91 17.84 -3.38
CA PRO A 119 13.25 17.45 -2.90
C PRO A 119 13.71 18.20 -1.65
N PHE A 120 13.22 19.42 -1.42
CA PHE A 120 13.53 20.24 -0.24
C PHE A 120 13.13 19.54 1.08
N TYR A 121 12.10 18.66 1.07
CA TYR A 121 11.64 17.98 2.26
C TYR A 121 12.30 16.60 2.49
N HIS A 122 13.35 16.23 1.77
CA HIS A 122 14.02 14.92 1.93
C HIS A 122 14.67 14.77 3.30
N LEU A 123 15.27 15.86 3.83
CA LEU A 123 15.99 15.88 5.10
C LEU A 123 17.09 14.80 5.14
N ASP A 124 17.22 14.10 6.29
CA ASP A 124 18.28 13.09 6.50
C ASP A 124 17.89 11.71 5.96
N MET A 125 16.59 11.43 5.78
CA MET A 125 16.08 10.14 5.30
C MET A 125 14.74 10.30 4.58
N VAL A 126 14.50 9.48 3.56
CA VAL A 126 13.23 9.39 2.84
C VAL A 126 12.58 8.03 3.03
N ARG A 127 11.24 7.96 2.86
CA ARG A 127 10.46 6.73 3.01
C ARG A 127 9.68 6.41 1.74
N PRO A 128 10.35 5.86 0.71
CA PRO A 128 9.68 5.42 -0.50
C PRO A 128 8.76 4.23 -0.18
N GLY A 129 7.55 4.25 -0.70
CA GLY A 129 6.57 3.17 -0.61
C GLY A 129 6.15 2.76 -2.02
N ILE A 130 5.03 3.28 -2.51
CA ILE A 130 4.44 2.88 -3.80
C ILE A 130 5.36 3.12 -5.01
N ILE A 131 6.23 4.13 -4.95
CA ILE A 131 7.19 4.41 -6.03
C ILE A 131 8.24 3.30 -6.21
N LEU A 132 8.48 2.44 -5.21
CA LEU A 132 9.32 1.25 -5.36
C LEU A 132 8.68 0.20 -6.30
N TYR A 133 7.36 0.21 -6.40
CA TYR A 133 6.61 -0.62 -7.34
C TYR A 133 6.42 0.05 -8.71
N GLY A 134 7.02 1.24 -8.90
CA GLY A 134 6.89 2.01 -10.13
C GLY A 134 5.50 2.62 -10.33
N LEU A 135 4.77 2.87 -9.26
CA LEU A 135 3.40 3.38 -9.24
C LEU A 135 3.33 4.76 -8.57
N GLY A 136 2.13 5.37 -8.56
CA GLY A 136 1.88 6.70 -8.03
C GLY A 136 1.73 7.78 -9.10
N GLY A 137 1.73 7.41 -10.39
CA GLY A 137 1.48 8.33 -11.50
C GLY A 137 2.62 9.31 -11.81
N TYR A 138 3.86 9.01 -11.39
CA TYR A 138 5.01 9.87 -11.63
C TYR A 138 5.78 9.46 -12.90
N GLU A 139 6.17 10.47 -13.68
CA GLU A 139 6.94 10.27 -14.91
C GLU A 139 8.27 9.54 -14.64
N GLY A 140 8.65 8.65 -15.56
CA GLY A 140 9.89 7.87 -15.49
C GLY A 140 9.82 6.61 -14.62
N LEU A 141 8.77 6.41 -13.86
CA LEU A 141 8.55 5.17 -13.12
C LEU A 141 8.02 4.07 -14.05
N LYS A 142 8.46 2.84 -13.79
CA LYS A 142 7.98 1.64 -14.50
C LYS A 142 7.39 0.67 -13.49
N GLN A 143 6.16 0.21 -13.75
CA GLN A 143 5.50 -0.79 -12.92
C GLN A 143 6.37 -2.04 -12.79
N ALA A 144 6.73 -2.39 -11.55
CA ALA A 144 7.63 -3.49 -11.22
C ALA A 144 6.89 -4.77 -10.82
N LEU A 145 5.56 -4.72 -10.71
CA LEU A 145 4.73 -5.85 -10.30
C LEU A 145 3.69 -6.17 -11.36
N THR A 146 3.58 -7.44 -11.70
CA THR A 146 2.48 -7.99 -12.50
C THR A 146 1.90 -9.20 -11.78
N MET A 147 0.60 -9.44 -11.94
CA MET A 147 -0.07 -10.66 -11.48
C MET A 147 -0.52 -11.45 -12.70
N LYS A 148 -0.21 -12.74 -12.71
CA LYS A 148 -0.52 -13.64 -13.83
C LYS A 148 -1.27 -14.85 -13.33
N SER A 149 -2.03 -15.46 -14.23
CA SER A 149 -2.70 -16.75 -14.04
C SER A 149 -2.77 -17.50 -15.34
N VAL A 150 -3.54 -18.58 -15.41
CA VAL A 150 -3.69 -19.41 -16.60
C VAL A 150 -5.16 -19.71 -16.88
N ILE A 151 -5.45 -20.02 -18.15
CA ILE A 151 -6.74 -20.57 -18.58
C ILE A 151 -6.85 -22.02 -18.10
N SER A 152 -7.86 -22.30 -17.27
CA SER A 152 -8.13 -23.66 -16.76
C SER A 152 -9.22 -24.41 -17.53
N HIS A 153 -10.07 -23.71 -18.26
CA HIS A 153 -11.15 -24.30 -19.06
C HIS A 153 -11.61 -23.36 -20.16
N ILE A 154 -12.04 -23.92 -21.29
CA ILE A 154 -12.64 -23.17 -22.40
C ILE A 154 -13.93 -23.89 -22.82
N LYS A 155 -15.00 -23.12 -23.09
CA LYS A 155 -16.30 -23.66 -23.55
C LYS A 155 -17.06 -22.64 -24.39
N GLU A 156 -17.99 -23.16 -25.19
CA GLU A 156 -19.04 -22.39 -25.83
C GLU A 156 -20.19 -22.14 -24.85
N VAL A 157 -20.71 -20.91 -24.85
CA VAL A 157 -21.92 -20.51 -24.12
C VAL A 157 -22.91 -19.96 -25.14
N LYS A 158 -24.12 -20.52 -25.17
CA LYS A 158 -25.14 -20.13 -26.13
C LYS A 158 -25.88 -18.87 -25.73
N LYS A 159 -26.41 -18.17 -26.73
CA LYS A 159 -27.30 -17.03 -26.51
C LYS A 159 -28.40 -17.38 -25.49
N GLY A 160 -28.57 -16.52 -24.48
CA GLY A 160 -29.54 -16.64 -23.42
C GLY A 160 -29.06 -17.45 -22.21
N GLU A 161 -27.88 -18.08 -22.26
CA GLU A 161 -27.31 -18.79 -21.10
C GLU A 161 -26.66 -17.80 -20.13
N PRO A 162 -26.82 -18.00 -18.81
CA PRO A 162 -26.19 -17.18 -17.79
C PRO A 162 -24.76 -17.63 -17.49
N ILE A 163 -23.92 -16.69 -17.03
CA ILE A 163 -22.55 -16.95 -16.57
C ILE A 163 -22.39 -16.47 -15.12
N GLY A 164 -21.85 -17.35 -14.29
CA GLY A 164 -21.47 -17.10 -12.92
C GLY A 164 -22.63 -16.94 -11.95
N TYR A 165 -22.30 -16.53 -10.73
CA TYR A 165 -23.25 -16.32 -9.65
C TYR A 165 -24.24 -15.20 -9.95
N ASP A 166 -25.44 -15.34 -9.38
CA ASP A 166 -26.55 -14.38 -9.48
C ASP A 166 -27.03 -14.14 -10.92
N ARG A 167 -26.54 -14.90 -11.88
CA ARG A 167 -26.86 -14.75 -13.32
C ARG A 167 -26.64 -13.30 -13.80
N ARG A 168 -25.62 -12.63 -13.25
CA ARG A 168 -25.36 -11.21 -13.51
C ARG A 168 -25.00 -10.91 -14.96
N PHE A 169 -24.46 -11.88 -15.66
CA PHE A 169 -24.23 -11.83 -17.10
C PHE A 169 -25.09 -12.90 -17.80
N VAL A 170 -25.75 -12.53 -18.89
CA VAL A 170 -26.46 -13.43 -19.77
C VAL A 170 -25.96 -13.18 -21.19
N ALA A 171 -25.55 -14.21 -21.89
CA ALA A 171 -25.01 -14.09 -23.23
C ALA A 171 -26.08 -13.59 -24.20
N ASP A 172 -25.82 -12.51 -24.92
CA ASP A 172 -26.72 -11.93 -25.94
C ASP A 172 -26.52 -12.56 -27.34
N LYS A 173 -25.42 -13.30 -27.52
CA LYS A 173 -25.05 -14.11 -28.68
C LYS A 173 -24.28 -15.35 -28.23
N ASP A 174 -24.02 -16.27 -29.16
CA ASP A 174 -23.08 -17.38 -28.88
C ASP A 174 -21.67 -16.81 -28.68
N ILE A 175 -21.00 -17.18 -27.59
CA ILE A 175 -19.66 -16.69 -27.20
C ILE A 175 -18.77 -17.84 -26.75
N ARG A 176 -17.45 -17.64 -26.93
CA ARG A 176 -16.42 -18.54 -26.40
C ARG A 176 -15.92 -17.96 -25.06
N VAL A 177 -15.99 -18.76 -24.01
CA VAL A 177 -15.68 -18.34 -22.65
C VAL A 177 -14.50 -19.12 -22.11
N ALA A 178 -13.51 -18.42 -21.59
CA ALA A 178 -12.44 -19.03 -20.80
C ALA A 178 -12.68 -18.85 -19.29
N THR A 179 -12.36 -19.88 -18.52
CA THR A 179 -12.26 -19.82 -17.08
C THR A 179 -10.80 -19.64 -16.69
N VAL A 180 -10.50 -18.64 -15.89
CA VAL A 180 -9.17 -18.30 -15.41
C VAL A 180 -9.05 -18.62 -13.93
N SER A 181 -7.93 -19.24 -13.53
CA SER A 181 -7.68 -19.72 -12.17
C SER A 181 -7.23 -18.58 -11.23
N VAL A 182 -8.08 -17.57 -11.05
CA VAL A 182 -7.88 -16.47 -10.11
C VAL A 182 -9.21 -15.91 -9.65
N GLY A 183 -9.31 -15.54 -8.38
CA GLY A 183 -10.51 -14.94 -7.82
C GLY A 183 -10.22 -14.08 -6.58
N TYR A 184 -11.28 -13.73 -5.83
CA TYR A 184 -11.11 -12.86 -4.67
C TYR A 184 -10.36 -13.53 -3.52
N GLY A 185 -10.25 -14.84 -3.48
CA GLY A 185 -9.40 -15.57 -2.54
C GLY A 185 -7.90 -15.36 -2.81
N ASP A 186 -7.53 -14.95 -4.02
CA ASP A 186 -6.16 -14.58 -4.40
C ASP A 186 -5.86 -13.09 -4.19
N GLY A 187 -6.89 -12.30 -3.87
CA GLY A 187 -6.83 -10.85 -3.74
C GLY A 187 -7.35 -10.11 -4.97
N PHE A 188 -7.87 -10.79 -5.98
CA PHE A 188 -8.49 -10.14 -7.14
C PHE A 188 -9.97 -9.81 -6.84
N SER A 189 -10.22 -8.61 -6.36
CA SER A 189 -11.52 -8.17 -5.83
C SER A 189 -12.69 -8.38 -6.81
N ARG A 190 -13.87 -8.74 -6.26
CA ARG A 190 -15.13 -8.79 -7.01
C ARG A 190 -15.52 -7.44 -7.66
N LEU A 191 -14.97 -6.33 -7.17
CA LEU A 191 -15.23 -5.01 -7.73
C LEU A 191 -14.73 -4.87 -9.17
N HIS A 192 -13.77 -5.69 -9.60
CA HIS A 192 -13.31 -5.74 -10.99
C HIS A 192 -14.37 -6.30 -11.96
N SER A 193 -15.41 -7.02 -11.48
CA SER A 193 -16.46 -7.61 -12.30
C SER A 193 -17.17 -6.55 -13.15
N GLY A 194 -17.02 -6.62 -14.49
CA GLY A 194 -17.63 -5.71 -15.46
C GLY A 194 -17.07 -4.27 -15.44
N ARG A 195 -15.92 -4.06 -14.77
CA ARG A 195 -15.26 -2.73 -14.72
C ARG A 195 -13.84 -2.75 -15.26
N ASN A 196 -13.17 -3.88 -15.15
CA ASN A 196 -11.81 -4.06 -15.64
C ASN A 196 -11.75 -5.20 -16.65
N THR A 197 -10.69 -5.21 -17.42
CA THR A 197 -10.31 -6.27 -18.36
C THR A 197 -9.07 -6.99 -17.84
N VAL A 198 -8.78 -8.15 -18.42
CA VAL A 198 -7.51 -8.84 -18.29
C VAL A 198 -6.94 -9.08 -19.67
N SER A 199 -5.67 -9.44 -19.79
CA SER A 199 -5.05 -9.61 -21.10
C SER A 199 -4.64 -11.06 -21.35
N ILE A 200 -4.97 -11.57 -22.55
CA ILE A 200 -4.58 -12.89 -23.07
C ILE A 200 -3.94 -12.67 -24.44
N ASN A 201 -2.72 -13.17 -24.63
CA ASN A 201 -1.96 -13.03 -25.87
C ASN A 201 -1.89 -11.57 -26.37
N GLY A 202 -1.77 -10.59 -25.43
CA GLY A 202 -1.68 -9.16 -25.74
C GLY A 202 -3.01 -8.48 -26.07
N LYS A 203 -4.15 -9.20 -26.00
CA LYS A 203 -5.49 -8.64 -26.20
C LYS A 203 -6.24 -8.51 -24.90
N GLU A 204 -6.88 -7.35 -24.67
CA GLU A 204 -7.78 -7.15 -23.53
C GLU A 204 -9.09 -7.92 -23.73
N VAL A 205 -9.52 -8.65 -22.71
CA VAL A 205 -10.76 -9.43 -22.67
C VAL A 205 -11.62 -9.03 -21.47
N ASN A 206 -12.93 -9.04 -21.67
CA ASN A 206 -13.89 -8.63 -20.64
C ASN A 206 -14.11 -9.74 -19.60
N ILE A 207 -14.20 -9.35 -18.34
CA ILE A 207 -14.60 -10.22 -17.24
C ILE A 207 -16.13 -10.38 -17.26
N LEU A 208 -16.61 -11.61 -17.36
CA LEU A 208 -18.02 -11.96 -17.46
C LEU A 208 -18.62 -12.35 -16.13
N GLY A 209 -19.71 -11.69 -15.76
CA GLY A 209 -20.41 -11.99 -14.49
C GLY A 209 -19.62 -11.64 -13.25
N ASN A 210 -19.93 -12.30 -12.14
CA ASN A 210 -19.25 -12.10 -10.86
C ASN A 210 -17.98 -12.94 -10.78
N ILE A 211 -16.86 -12.31 -10.33
CA ILE A 211 -15.65 -13.03 -9.96
C ILE A 211 -15.96 -13.94 -8.79
N CYS A 212 -15.53 -15.20 -8.88
CA CYS A 212 -15.71 -16.22 -7.85
C CYS A 212 -14.54 -16.21 -6.84
N MET A 213 -14.54 -17.13 -5.89
CA MET A 213 -13.46 -17.22 -4.88
C MET A 213 -12.11 -17.52 -5.53
N ASP A 214 -12.08 -18.51 -6.43
CA ASP A 214 -10.85 -19.08 -7.00
C ASP A 214 -10.82 -19.00 -8.54
N GLN A 215 -11.84 -18.45 -9.17
CA GLN A 215 -12.00 -18.44 -10.64
C GLN A 215 -12.76 -17.19 -11.11
N MET A 216 -12.48 -16.79 -12.34
CA MET A 216 -13.30 -15.83 -13.07
C MET A 216 -13.52 -16.31 -14.52
N MET A 217 -14.54 -15.80 -15.17
CA MET A 217 -14.84 -16.08 -16.56
C MET A 217 -14.57 -14.85 -17.41
N VAL A 218 -14.02 -15.07 -18.60
CA VAL A 218 -13.69 -14.00 -19.57
C VAL A 218 -14.19 -14.36 -20.96
N ASP A 219 -14.53 -13.33 -21.75
CA ASP A 219 -14.93 -13.49 -23.16
C ASP A 219 -13.68 -13.63 -24.03
N VAL A 220 -13.52 -14.77 -24.67
CA VAL A 220 -12.40 -15.06 -25.58
C VAL A 220 -12.88 -15.32 -27.02
N SER A 221 -14.07 -14.84 -27.39
CA SER A 221 -14.66 -15.05 -28.73
C SER A 221 -13.75 -14.57 -29.85
N ASP A 222 -13.03 -13.45 -29.62
CA ASP A 222 -12.16 -12.82 -30.62
C ASP A 222 -10.66 -13.02 -30.31
N VAL A 223 -10.33 -13.97 -29.42
CA VAL A 223 -8.94 -14.26 -29.02
C VAL A 223 -8.59 -15.72 -29.33
N ASP A 224 -7.51 -15.90 -30.07
CA ASP A 224 -6.90 -17.21 -30.27
C ASP A 224 -6.13 -17.58 -28.99
N CYS A 225 -6.64 -18.59 -28.26
CA CYS A 225 -6.07 -19.03 -27.00
C CYS A 225 -6.44 -20.50 -26.71
N ASP A 226 -5.58 -21.16 -25.94
CA ASP A 226 -5.73 -22.54 -25.53
C ASP A 226 -5.66 -22.72 -24.00
N LEU A 227 -5.91 -23.96 -23.54
CA LEU A 227 -5.73 -24.33 -22.15
C LEU A 227 -4.27 -24.05 -21.72
N TYR A 228 -4.14 -23.50 -20.51
CA TYR A 228 -2.87 -23.14 -19.87
C TYR A 228 -2.17 -21.91 -20.47
N ASP A 229 -2.77 -21.24 -21.45
CA ASP A 229 -2.26 -19.93 -21.87
C ASP A 229 -2.24 -18.96 -20.71
N GLU A 230 -1.19 -18.13 -20.68
CA GLU A 230 -1.00 -17.12 -19.63
C GLU A 230 -2.05 -16.00 -19.75
N VAL A 231 -2.58 -15.61 -18.61
CA VAL A 231 -3.49 -14.47 -18.47
C VAL A 231 -2.81 -13.42 -17.59
N LEU A 232 -2.56 -12.24 -18.14
CA LEU A 232 -2.10 -11.09 -17.37
C LEU A 232 -3.30 -10.48 -16.63
N ILE A 233 -3.31 -10.63 -15.31
CA ILE A 233 -4.39 -10.18 -14.41
C ILE A 233 -4.22 -8.70 -14.09
N TYR A 234 -3.03 -8.30 -13.61
CA TYR A 234 -2.69 -6.91 -13.32
C TYR A 234 -1.82 -6.34 -14.45
N GLY A 235 -2.48 -5.62 -15.37
CA GLY A 235 -1.82 -4.79 -16.38
C GLY A 235 -1.49 -3.41 -15.80
N ASP A 236 -2.26 -2.38 -16.18
CA ASP A 236 -2.13 -1.01 -15.65
C ASP A 236 -2.85 -0.90 -14.30
N LEU A 237 -2.10 -1.02 -13.20
CA LEU A 237 -2.65 -0.99 -11.83
C LEU A 237 -3.30 0.34 -11.47
N GLU A 238 -2.82 1.47 -11.97
CA GLU A 238 -3.40 2.79 -11.67
C GLU A 238 -4.79 2.92 -12.32
N LYS A 239 -4.90 2.55 -13.59
CA LYS A 239 -6.18 2.51 -14.32
C LYS A 239 -7.15 1.54 -13.66
N MET A 240 -6.68 0.33 -13.32
CA MET A 240 -7.53 -0.70 -12.71
C MET A 240 -8.06 -0.28 -11.35
N ALA A 241 -7.25 0.37 -10.51
CA ALA A 241 -7.66 0.89 -9.22
C ALA A 241 -8.71 2.00 -9.38
N THR A 242 -8.47 2.94 -10.29
CA THR A 242 -9.42 4.04 -10.60
C THR A 242 -10.78 3.50 -11.01
N ASN A 243 -10.84 2.46 -11.85
CA ASN A 243 -12.08 1.87 -12.35
C ASN A 243 -12.93 1.24 -11.23
N ILE A 244 -12.33 0.88 -10.10
CA ILE A 244 -13.04 0.33 -8.94
C ILE A 244 -13.07 1.27 -7.73
N TYR A 245 -12.74 2.55 -7.95
CA TYR A 245 -12.79 3.64 -6.95
C TYR A 245 -11.86 3.43 -5.75
N THR A 246 -10.65 2.92 -6.02
CA THR A 246 -9.60 2.75 -5.02
C THR A 246 -8.24 3.24 -5.54
N ILE A 247 -7.18 2.91 -4.83
CA ILE A 247 -5.79 3.26 -5.14
C ILE A 247 -4.95 2.01 -5.41
N SER A 248 -3.91 2.14 -6.21
CA SER A 248 -3.01 1.04 -6.57
C SER A 248 -2.35 0.34 -5.38
N TYR A 249 -2.20 1.04 -4.25
CA TYR A 249 -1.73 0.46 -2.98
C TYR A 249 -2.59 -0.70 -2.50
N GLU A 250 -3.93 -0.55 -2.56
CA GLU A 250 -4.88 -1.56 -2.09
C GLU A 250 -4.77 -2.82 -2.96
N LEU A 251 -4.71 -2.66 -4.28
CA LEU A 251 -4.57 -3.81 -5.20
C LEU A 251 -3.31 -4.64 -4.90
N ILE A 252 -2.19 -3.98 -4.57
CA ILE A 252 -0.96 -4.69 -4.22
C ILE A 252 -1.07 -5.38 -2.85
N CYS A 253 -1.66 -4.69 -1.87
CA CYS A 253 -1.82 -5.23 -0.52
C CYS A 253 -2.80 -6.39 -0.46
N ASP A 254 -3.78 -6.44 -1.35
CA ASP A 254 -4.80 -7.50 -1.41
C ASP A 254 -4.25 -8.82 -1.94
N ILE A 255 -3.11 -8.82 -2.65
CA ILE A 255 -2.49 -10.06 -3.15
C ILE A 255 -2.23 -11.01 -1.98
N ASN A 256 -2.99 -12.10 -1.94
CA ASN A 256 -2.96 -13.06 -0.84
C ASN A 256 -1.63 -13.82 -0.77
N CYS A 257 -1.27 -14.29 0.43
CA CYS A 257 -0.04 -15.06 0.66
C CYS A 257 0.01 -16.41 -0.08
N ARG A 258 -1.13 -16.94 -0.52
CA ARG A 258 -1.21 -18.16 -1.35
C ARG A 258 -0.76 -17.94 -2.80
N VAL A 259 -0.70 -16.69 -3.26
CA VAL A 259 -0.16 -16.35 -4.59
C VAL A 259 1.36 -16.40 -4.52
N GLU A 260 1.96 -17.25 -5.33
CA GLU A 260 3.42 -17.37 -5.40
C GLU A 260 4.04 -16.05 -5.88
N LYS A 261 5.10 -15.61 -5.21
CA LYS A 261 5.87 -14.41 -5.57
C LYS A 261 7.18 -14.83 -6.23
N ILE A 262 7.31 -14.49 -7.50
CA ILE A 262 8.52 -14.78 -8.30
C ILE A 262 9.28 -13.46 -8.48
N TYR A 263 10.52 -13.43 -8.05
CA TYR A 263 11.42 -12.28 -8.21
C TYR A 263 12.33 -12.54 -9.42
N ILE A 264 12.36 -11.58 -10.37
CA ILE A 264 13.09 -11.67 -11.65
C ILE A 264 14.07 -10.51 -11.81
#